data_d21d21a7d83e74d737ea9934a1d7126f
#
_entry.id   d21d21a7d83e74d737ea9934a1d7126f
#
_cell.length_a   1.000
_cell.length_b   1.000
_cell.length_c   1.000
_cell.angle_alpha   90.00
_cell.angle_beta   90.00
_cell.angle_gamma   90.00
#
_symmetry.space_group_name_H-M   'P 1'
#
loop_
_entity.id
_entity.type
_entity.pdbx_description
1 polymer ?
#
loop_
_entity_poly.entity_id
_entity_poly.type
_entity_poly.pdbx_seq_one_letter_code
_entity_poly.pdbx_strand_id
1 'polypeptide(L)'
;MSLKNSYVTSDYMEWDSMLSLVRKLYRDKEYRLSLLIGCGSFFGLRISDILSLTWSMLLDDEKFVIIEKKTGKRREIKVNTNFQKHIADCYTALGVVDKNERCFISRKKTVYSTQRINMLFKAIKSKYNLKIEHFSTHSMRKTFGRKVVEAAGENSEFALIKLSELFNHADVMTTRRYLGLRTEELLETYDMLSF
;
A
#
# COMPACT_ATOMS: atom_id res chain seq x y z
N MET A 1 -10.72 7.52 -15.43
CA MET A 1 -10.89 8.94 -15.00
C MET A 1 -11.91 8.92 -13.87
N SER A 2 -11.60 9.48 -12.69
CA SER A 2 -12.63 9.76 -11.69
C SER A 2 -13.53 10.87 -12.24
N LEU A 3 -14.84 10.71 -12.08
CA LEU A 3 -15.79 11.76 -12.42
C LEU A 3 -15.39 13.03 -11.63
N LYS A 4 -15.24 14.17 -12.33
CA LYS A 4 -15.15 15.50 -11.69
C LYS A 4 -16.33 15.61 -10.72
N ASN A 5 -16.04 15.80 -9.41
CA ASN A 5 -17.00 15.89 -8.31
C ASN A 5 -17.45 14.56 -7.66
N SER A 6 -16.77 13.42 -7.82
CA SER A 6 -17.01 12.29 -6.93
C SER A 6 -16.26 12.51 -5.61
N TYR A 7 -16.98 12.67 -4.50
CA TYR A 7 -16.43 12.71 -3.12
C TYR A 7 -15.99 11.33 -2.63
N VAL A 8 -15.99 10.33 -3.50
CA VAL A 8 -15.62 8.94 -3.16
C VAL A 8 -14.10 8.86 -2.99
N THR A 9 -13.68 8.64 -1.76
CA THR A 9 -12.27 8.36 -1.44
C THR A 9 -12.06 6.86 -1.33
N SER A 10 -10.85 6.39 -1.61
CA SER A 10 -10.49 4.99 -1.35
C SER A 10 -10.46 4.75 0.16
N ASP A 11 -10.94 3.57 0.59
CA ASP A 11 -10.83 3.15 1.97
C ASP A 11 -9.48 2.50 2.26
N TYR A 12 -9.12 2.37 3.52
CA TYR A 12 -8.02 1.51 3.96
C TYR A 12 -8.53 0.10 4.28
N MET A 13 -7.63 -0.83 4.42
CA MET A 13 -7.91 -2.19 4.90
C MET A 13 -7.28 -2.35 6.29
N GLU A 14 -8.00 -2.96 7.20
CA GLU A 14 -7.43 -3.34 8.50
C GLU A 14 -6.19 -4.21 8.30
N TRP A 15 -5.16 -4.01 9.14
CA TRP A 15 -3.84 -4.62 8.96
C TRP A 15 -3.91 -6.16 8.88
N ASP A 16 -4.63 -6.79 9.80
CA ASP A 16 -4.76 -8.25 9.83
C ASP A 16 -5.56 -8.79 8.64
N SER A 17 -6.55 -8.05 8.18
CA SER A 17 -7.30 -8.35 6.96
C SER A 17 -6.40 -8.28 5.73
N MET A 18 -5.52 -7.29 5.65
CA MET A 18 -4.52 -7.15 4.58
C MET A 18 -3.54 -8.32 4.61
N LEU A 19 -2.99 -8.68 5.77
CA LEU A 19 -2.10 -9.84 5.92
C LEU A 19 -2.79 -11.15 5.52
N SER A 20 -4.04 -11.33 5.93
CA SER A 20 -4.86 -12.48 5.55
C SER A 20 -5.04 -12.57 4.04
N LEU A 21 -5.34 -11.43 3.39
CA LEU A 21 -5.47 -11.37 1.93
C LEU A 21 -4.16 -11.72 1.21
N VAL A 22 -3.02 -11.17 1.66
CA VAL A 22 -1.70 -11.47 1.11
C VAL A 22 -1.43 -12.97 1.16
N ARG A 23 -1.69 -13.63 2.31
CA ARG A 23 -1.52 -15.07 2.47
C ARG A 23 -2.48 -15.89 1.60
N LYS A 24 -3.74 -15.48 1.47
CA LYS A 24 -4.73 -16.14 0.60
C LYS A 24 -4.31 -16.07 -0.87
N LEU A 25 -3.90 -14.89 -1.34
CA LEU A 25 -3.40 -14.71 -2.71
C LEU A 25 -2.17 -15.59 -2.98
N TYR A 26 -1.23 -15.69 -2.03
CA TYR A 26 -0.07 -16.55 -2.16
C TYR A 26 -0.48 -18.03 -2.29
N ARG A 27 -1.38 -18.52 -1.44
CA ARG A 27 -1.90 -19.91 -1.52
C ARG A 27 -2.60 -20.20 -2.84
N ASP A 28 -3.31 -19.21 -3.37
CA ASP A 28 -4.01 -19.29 -4.67
C ASP A 28 -3.05 -19.11 -5.87
N LYS A 29 -1.73 -19.07 -5.64
CA LYS A 29 -0.68 -18.89 -6.65
C LYS A 29 -0.74 -17.54 -7.39
N GLU A 30 -1.45 -16.56 -6.82
CA GLU A 30 -1.49 -15.18 -7.31
C GLU A 30 -0.31 -14.36 -6.74
N TYR A 31 0.90 -14.90 -6.90
CA TYR A 31 2.13 -14.41 -6.24
C TYR A 31 2.41 -12.93 -6.49
N ARG A 32 2.24 -12.46 -7.75
CA ARG A 32 2.49 -11.04 -8.09
C ARG A 32 1.49 -10.10 -7.43
N LEU A 33 0.23 -10.51 -7.26
CA LEU A 33 -0.79 -9.70 -6.60
C LEU A 33 -0.60 -9.74 -5.07
N SER A 34 -0.23 -10.88 -4.52
CA SER A 34 0.17 -11.02 -3.12
C SER A 34 1.33 -10.06 -2.79
N LEU A 35 2.40 -10.10 -3.58
CA LEU A 35 3.55 -9.23 -3.43
C LEU A 35 3.19 -7.74 -3.62
N LEU A 36 2.34 -7.40 -4.61
CA LEU A 36 1.95 -6.01 -4.89
C LEU A 36 1.19 -5.39 -3.71
N ILE A 37 0.22 -6.12 -3.14
CA ILE A 37 -0.52 -5.66 -1.96
C ILE A 37 0.41 -5.53 -0.75
N GLY A 38 1.29 -6.52 -0.55
CA GLY A 38 2.31 -6.46 0.49
C GLY A 38 3.21 -5.22 0.33
N CYS A 39 3.87 -5.04 -0.82
CA CYS A 39 4.73 -3.88 -1.07
C CYS A 39 4.00 -2.54 -0.84
N GLY A 40 2.75 -2.43 -1.31
CA GLY A 40 1.96 -1.23 -1.12
C GLY A 40 1.69 -0.91 0.36
N SER A 41 1.41 -1.95 1.16
CA SER A 41 1.05 -1.84 2.57
C SER A 41 2.26 -1.77 3.50
N PHE A 42 3.42 -2.33 3.13
CA PHE A 42 4.63 -2.26 3.95
C PHE A 42 5.52 -1.05 3.62
N PHE A 43 5.49 -0.55 2.38
CA PHE A 43 6.34 0.58 1.98
C PHE A 43 5.59 1.91 1.88
N GLY A 44 4.26 1.88 1.84
CA GLY A 44 3.44 3.08 1.69
C GLY A 44 3.74 3.87 0.42
N LEU A 45 4.20 3.21 -0.65
CA LEU A 45 4.54 3.83 -1.93
C LEU A 45 3.30 4.12 -2.79
N ARG A 46 3.41 5.07 -3.72
CA ARG A 46 2.42 5.23 -4.79
C ARG A 46 2.51 4.07 -5.77
N ILE A 47 1.38 3.73 -6.39
CA ILE A 47 1.36 2.62 -7.35
C ILE A 47 2.37 2.77 -8.49
N SER A 48 2.60 3.99 -8.98
CA SER A 48 3.62 4.27 -10.00
C SER A 48 5.02 3.85 -9.58
N ASP A 49 5.33 4.02 -8.29
CA ASP A 49 6.63 3.73 -7.73
C ASP A 49 6.75 2.23 -7.41
N ILE A 50 5.66 1.60 -6.90
CA ILE A 50 5.59 0.14 -6.73
C ILE A 50 5.83 -0.58 -8.05
N LEU A 51 5.18 -0.15 -9.13
CA LEU A 51 5.33 -0.76 -10.45
C LEU A 51 6.73 -0.57 -11.07
N SER A 52 7.58 0.26 -10.46
CA SER A 52 8.97 0.43 -10.86
C SER A 52 9.96 -0.46 -10.11
N LEU A 53 9.52 -1.21 -9.10
CA LEU A 53 10.40 -2.08 -8.31
C LEU A 53 10.93 -3.24 -9.14
N THR A 54 12.22 -3.55 -8.94
CA THR A 54 12.89 -4.74 -9.46
C THR A 54 13.10 -5.74 -8.33
N TRP A 55 13.36 -6.99 -8.68
CA TRP A 55 13.64 -8.00 -7.69
C TRP A 55 14.96 -7.75 -6.94
N SER A 56 15.98 -7.20 -7.63
CA SER A 56 17.24 -6.81 -6.97
C SER A 56 17.00 -5.79 -5.86
N MET A 57 16.17 -4.76 -6.08
CA MET A 57 15.82 -3.80 -5.04
C MET A 57 15.20 -4.44 -3.80
N LEU A 58 14.43 -5.51 -3.98
CA LEU A 58 13.70 -6.15 -2.88
C LEU A 58 14.47 -7.25 -2.16
N LEU A 59 15.50 -7.85 -2.81
CA LEU A 59 16.16 -9.06 -2.34
C LEU A 59 17.60 -8.86 -1.89
N ASP A 60 18.31 -7.89 -2.48
CA ASP A 60 19.77 -7.83 -2.32
C ASP A 60 20.20 -7.19 -1.00
N ASP A 61 19.42 -6.22 -0.50
CA ASP A 61 19.74 -5.49 0.72
C ASP A 61 18.53 -5.31 1.65
N GLU A 62 18.79 -4.97 2.93
CA GLU A 62 17.73 -4.58 3.86
C GLU A 62 17.09 -3.23 3.51
N LYS A 63 17.72 -2.46 2.65
CA LYS A 63 17.27 -1.14 2.22
C LYS A 63 17.50 -0.95 0.72
N PHE A 64 16.59 -0.24 0.09
CA PHE A 64 16.74 0.18 -1.29
C PHE A 64 16.34 1.64 -1.48
N VAL A 65 16.78 2.22 -2.59
CA VAL A 65 16.52 3.62 -2.94
C VAL A 65 15.68 3.69 -4.19
N ILE A 66 14.68 4.57 -4.17
CA ILE A 66 13.90 4.94 -5.36
C ILE A 66 13.94 6.43 -5.59
N ILE A 67 13.70 6.82 -6.85
CA ILE A 67 13.33 8.20 -7.20
C ILE A 67 11.82 8.18 -7.47
N GLU A 68 11.05 8.85 -6.61
CA GLU A 68 9.59 8.89 -6.73
C GLU A 68 9.18 9.56 -8.05
N LYS A 69 8.37 8.88 -8.86
CA LYS A 69 7.96 9.37 -10.19
C LYS A 69 7.20 10.69 -10.17
N LYS A 70 6.37 10.91 -9.13
CA LYS A 70 5.54 12.12 -9.03
C LYS A 70 6.32 13.34 -8.55
N THR A 71 7.31 13.16 -7.69
CA THR A 71 7.97 14.24 -6.96
C THR A 71 9.44 14.44 -7.33
N GLY A 72 10.05 13.45 -7.99
CA GLY A 72 11.48 13.41 -8.27
C GLY A 72 12.36 13.25 -7.02
N LYS A 73 11.79 13.09 -5.84
CA LYS A 73 12.54 12.98 -4.59
C LYS A 73 13.15 11.60 -4.43
N ARG A 74 14.38 11.57 -3.92
CA ARG A 74 15.06 10.36 -3.49
C ARG A 74 14.44 9.87 -2.18
N ARG A 75 14.08 8.59 -2.11
CA ARG A 75 13.53 7.95 -0.93
C ARG A 75 14.25 6.64 -0.65
N GLU A 76 14.77 6.49 0.55
CA GLU A 76 15.30 5.23 1.08
C GLU A 76 14.18 4.47 1.79
N ILE A 77 14.11 3.17 1.55
CA ILE A 77 13.06 2.29 2.09
C ILE A 77 13.74 1.11 2.75
N LYS A 78 13.38 0.86 4.02
CA LYS A 78 13.81 -0.33 4.74
C LYS A 78 12.79 -1.46 4.53
N VAL A 79 13.28 -2.64 4.18
CA VAL A 79 12.44 -3.83 4.05
C VAL A 79 12.27 -4.47 5.44
N ASN A 80 11.03 -4.69 5.84
CA ASN A 80 10.74 -5.41 7.08
C ASN A 80 11.20 -6.87 6.96
N THR A 81 11.92 -7.39 7.94
CA THR A 81 12.54 -8.73 7.92
C THR A 81 11.51 -9.85 7.67
N ASN A 82 10.33 -9.78 8.31
CA ASN A 82 9.28 -10.77 8.11
C ASN A 82 8.69 -10.70 6.69
N PHE A 83 8.59 -9.49 6.13
CA PHE A 83 8.10 -9.30 4.77
C PHE A 83 9.14 -9.70 3.73
N GLN A 84 10.43 -9.58 4.03
CA GLN A 84 11.53 -10.02 3.16
C GLN A 84 11.43 -11.52 2.84
N LYS A 85 11.06 -12.34 3.84
CA LYS A 85 10.81 -13.77 3.58
C LYS A 85 9.70 -13.97 2.56
N HIS A 86 8.58 -13.26 2.69
CA HIS A 86 7.48 -13.35 1.72
C HIS A 86 7.89 -12.90 0.31
N ILE A 87 8.74 -11.88 0.20
CA ILE A 87 9.32 -11.45 -1.09
C ILE A 87 10.13 -12.59 -1.73
N ALA A 88 11.02 -13.23 -0.95
CA ALA A 88 11.84 -14.34 -1.41
C ALA A 88 10.99 -15.56 -1.82
N ASP A 89 9.96 -15.87 -1.06
CA ASP A 89 9.01 -16.94 -1.37
C ASP A 89 8.28 -16.66 -2.70
N CYS A 90 7.83 -15.43 -2.93
CA CYS A 90 7.20 -15.02 -4.20
C CYS A 90 8.18 -15.10 -5.38
N TYR A 91 9.41 -14.66 -5.19
CA TYR A 91 10.47 -14.74 -6.21
C TYR A 91 10.71 -16.17 -6.67
N THR A 92 10.92 -17.07 -5.70
CA THR A 92 11.14 -18.50 -5.94
C THR A 92 9.93 -19.14 -6.62
N ALA A 93 8.73 -18.89 -6.12
CA ALA A 93 7.49 -19.46 -6.65
C ALA A 93 7.17 -19.00 -8.08
N LEU A 94 7.63 -17.81 -8.48
CA LEU A 94 7.48 -17.28 -9.84
C LEU A 94 8.56 -17.80 -10.81
N GLY A 95 9.61 -18.47 -10.33
CA GLY A 95 10.72 -18.97 -11.14
C GLY A 95 11.45 -17.85 -11.89
N VAL A 96 11.57 -16.66 -11.30
CA VAL A 96 12.26 -15.52 -11.91
C VAL A 96 13.75 -15.79 -11.95
N VAL A 97 14.39 -15.57 -13.10
CA VAL A 97 15.84 -15.81 -13.29
C VAL A 97 16.62 -14.51 -13.18
N ASP A 98 16.12 -13.43 -13.78
CA ASP A 98 16.79 -12.12 -13.78
C ASP A 98 16.26 -11.23 -12.66
N LYS A 99 17.09 -10.96 -11.66
CA LYS A 99 16.75 -10.06 -10.56
C LYS A 99 16.54 -8.59 -11.00
N ASN A 100 17.04 -8.19 -12.16
CA ASN A 100 16.83 -6.84 -12.69
C ASN A 100 15.46 -6.69 -13.38
N GLU A 101 14.73 -7.79 -13.58
CA GLU A 101 13.38 -7.74 -14.10
C GLU A 101 12.45 -7.01 -13.13
N ARG A 102 11.46 -6.28 -13.68
CA ARG A 102 10.40 -5.65 -12.88
C ARG A 102 9.55 -6.70 -12.19
N CYS A 103 9.21 -6.47 -10.92
CA CYS A 103 8.39 -7.40 -10.14
C CYS A 103 6.97 -7.56 -10.69
N PHE A 104 6.39 -6.48 -11.21
CA PHE A 104 4.96 -6.38 -11.54
C PHE A 104 4.71 -6.32 -13.04
N ILE A 105 4.97 -7.44 -13.70
CA ILE A 105 4.78 -7.62 -15.14
C ILE A 105 3.64 -8.59 -15.45
N SER A 106 3.03 -8.42 -16.60
CA SER A 106 2.02 -9.31 -17.16
C SER A 106 2.67 -10.58 -17.76
N ARG A 107 1.84 -11.54 -18.18
CA ARG A 107 2.31 -12.71 -18.96
C ARG A 107 3.00 -12.32 -20.26
N LYS A 108 2.69 -11.13 -20.80
CA LYS A 108 3.34 -10.57 -22.00
C LYS A 108 4.64 -9.81 -21.69
N LYS A 109 5.17 -9.95 -20.47
CA LYS A 109 6.37 -9.24 -19.97
C LYS A 109 6.28 -7.71 -20.00
N THR A 110 5.08 -7.16 -20.01
CA THR A 110 4.84 -5.71 -19.90
C THR A 110 4.45 -5.34 -18.47
N VAL A 111 4.96 -4.22 -17.97
CA VAL A 111 4.58 -3.70 -16.63
C VAL A 111 3.09 -3.40 -16.60
N TYR A 112 2.43 -3.75 -15.51
CA TYR A 112 1.00 -3.44 -15.33
C TYR A 112 0.75 -1.93 -15.36
N SER A 113 -0.39 -1.54 -15.93
CA SER A 113 -0.90 -0.17 -15.78
C SER A 113 -1.71 -0.04 -14.47
N THR A 114 -1.82 1.19 -13.96
CA THR A 114 -2.67 1.49 -12.79
C THR A 114 -4.12 1.06 -13.01
N GLN A 115 -4.63 1.26 -14.23
CA GLN A 115 -5.99 0.84 -14.59
C GLN A 115 -6.14 -0.69 -14.48
N ARG A 116 -5.14 -1.43 -14.99
CA ARG A 116 -5.16 -2.89 -14.89
C ARG A 116 -5.14 -3.35 -13.43
N ILE A 117 -4.33 -2.74 -12.58
CA ILE A 117 -4.29 -3.07 -11.16
C ILE A 117 -5.64 -2.79 -10.49
N ASN A 118 -6.27 -1.65 -10.76
CA ASN A 118 -7.59 -1.35 -10.19
C ASN A 118 -8.68 -2.35 -10.67
N MET A 119 -8.59 -2.83 -11.91
CA MET A 119 -9.48 -3.91 -12.39
C MET A 119 -9.23 -5.21 -11.62
N LEU A 120 -7.96 -5.59 -11.39
CA LEU A 120 -7.60 -6.77 -10.61
C LEU A 120 -8.06 -6.63 -9.15
N PHE A 121 -7.97 -5.44 -8.55
CA PHE A 121 -8.46 -5.19 -7.19
C PHE A 121 -9.98 -5.34 -7.07
N LYS A 122 -10.74 -4.92 -8.07
CA LYS A 122 -12.19 -5.19 -8.13
C LYS A 122 -12.48 -6.69 -8.14
N ALA A 123 -11.75 -7.44 -8.96
CA ALA A 123 -11.88 -8.90 -9.02
C ALA A 123 -11.49 -9.58 -7.69
N ILE A 124 -10.39 -9.15 -7.07
CA ILE A 124 -9.94 -9.61 -5.75
C ILE A 124 -11.01 -9.31 -4.70
N LYS A 125 -11.54 -8.09 -4.66
CA LYS A 125 -12.60 -7.71 -3.72
C LYS A 125 -13.78 -8.67 -3.79
N SER A 126 -14.26 -8.97 -4.99
CA SER A 126 -15.36 -9.91 -5.21
C SER A 126 -14.97 -11.34 -4.83
N LYS A 127 -13.82 -11.85 -5.33
CA LYS A 127 -13.36 -13.24 -5.10
C LYS A 127 -13.18 -13.57 -3.62
N TYR A 128 -12.64 -12.65 -2.85
CA TYR A 128 -12.33 -12.88 -1.42
C TYR A 128 -13.35 -12.26 -0.46
N ASN A 129 -14.46 -11.74 -1.00
CA ASN A 129 -15.52 -11.08 -0.23
C ASN A 129 -14.98 -10.05 0.78
N LEU A 130 -14.13 -9.13 0.29
CA LEU A 130 -13.48 -8.14 1.14
C LEU A 130 -14.48 -7.10 1.65
N LYS A 131 -14.49 -6.90 2.96
CA LYS A 131 -15.29 -5.87 3.63
C LYS A 131 -14.61 -4.49 3.52
N ILE A 132 -14.47 -4.00 2.31
CA ILE A 132 -13.93 -2.67 1.99
C ILE A 132 -14.78 -2.11 0.85
N GLU A 133 -15.32 -0.91 0.97
CA GLU A 133 -16.24 -0.39 -0.03
C GLU A 133 -15.49 0.05 -1.30
N HIS A 134 -14.45 0.87 -1.14
CA HIS A 134 -13.69 1.44 -2.25
C HIS A 134 -12.24 0.96 -2.27
N PHE A 135 -12.05 -0.32 -2.65
CA PHE A 135 -10.71 -0.91 -2.75
C PHE A 135 -9.99 -0.46 -4.03
N SER A 136 -8.88 0.23 -3.88
CA SER A 136 -8.06 0.74 -4.98
C SER A 136 -6.57 0.71 -4.64
N THR A 137 -5.74 1.15 -5.58
CA THR A 137 -4.29 1.26 -5.37
C THR A 137 -3.91 2.23 -4.23
N HIS A 138 -4.77 3.18 -3.88
CA HIS A 138 -4.57 4.06 -2.73
C HIS A 138 -4.84 3.38 -1.39
N SER A 139 -5.66 2.34 -1.37
CA SER A 139 -6.01 1.61 -0.16
C SER A 139 -4.79 1.05 0.56
N MET A 140 -3.83 0.50 -0.19
CA MET A 140 -2.59 -0.05 0.39
C MET A 140 -1.78 1.03 1.13
N ARG A 141 -1.62 2.21 0.51
CA ARG A 141 -0.89 3.33 1.11
C ARG A 141 -1.62 3.92 2.32
N LYS A 142 -2.95 3.92 2.31
CA LYS A 142 -3.76 4.26 3.48
C LYS A 142 -3.60 3.24 4.60
N THR A 143 -3.62 1.93 4.28
CA THR A 143 -3.38 0.85 5.24
C THR A 143 -2.02 1.01 5.93
N PHE A 144 -0.95 1.32 5.16
CA PHE A 144 0.36 1.65 5.73
C PHE A 144 0.28 2.80 6.73
N GLY A 145 -0.31 3.93 6.31
CA GLY A 145 -0.39 5.11 7.16
C GLY A 145 -1.21 4.89 8.43
N ARG A 146 -2.36 4.23 8.32
CA ARG A 146 -3.21 3.86 9.47
C ARG A 146 -2.44 2.98 10.45
N LYS A 147 -1.74 1.96 9.94
CA LYS A 147 -0.94 1.05 10.80
C LYS A 147 0.20 1.76 11.51
N VAL A 148 0.85 2.73 10.85
CA VAL A 148 1.92 3.53 11.49
C VAL A 148 1.36 4.40 12.61
N VAL A 149 0.20 5.03 12.41
CA VAL A 149 -0.45 5.84 13.45
C VAL A 149 -0.90 4.96 14.62
N GLU A 150 -1.55 3.83 14.35
CA GLU A 150 -1.98 2.85 15.37
C GLU A 150 -0.79 2.36 16.20
N ALA A 151 0.28 1.94 15.54
CA ALA A 151 1.48 1.42 16.21
C ALA A 151 2.23 2.47 17.05
N ALA A 152 2.03 3.75 16.78
CA ALA A 152 2.63 4.84 17.54
C ALA A 152 1.92 5.13 18.87
N GLY A 153 0.65 4.70 19.04
CA GLY A 153 -0.12 4.93 20.26
C GLY A 153 -0.11 6.41 20.67
N GLU A 154 0.35 6.70 21.87
CA GLU A 154 0.44 8.07 22.41
C GLU A 154 1.30 9.01 21.56
N ASN A 155 2.24 8.48 20.77
CA ASN A 155 3.09 9.24 19.86
C ASN A 155 2.49 9.43 18.44
N SER A 156 1.17 9.23 18.30
CA SER A 156 0.47 9.31 17.00
C SER A 156 0.67 10.65 16.27
N GLU A 157 0.78 11.75 16.99
CA GLU A 157 1.04 13.09 16.39
C GLU A 157 2.42 13.13 15.71
N PHE A 158 3.47 12.61 16.36
CA PHE A 158 4.79 12.52 15.75
C PHE A 158 4.80 11.57 14.56
N ALA A 159 4.02 10.48 14.62
CA ALA A 159 3.86 9.58 13.50
C ALA A 159 3.19 10.27 12.30
N LEU A 160 2.20 11.12 12.53
CA LEU A 160 1.54 11.90 11.48
C LEU A 160 2.48 12.93 10.83
N ILE A 161 3.36 13.57 11.59
CA ILE A 161 4.39 14.46 11.03
C ILE A 161 5.30 13.67 10.09
N LYS A 162 5.85 12.52 10.56
CA LYS A 162 6.69 11.65 9.74
C LYS A 162 5.96 11.12 8.50
N LEU A 163 4.68 10.77 8.63
CA LEU A 163 3.86 10.33 7.49
C LEU A 163 3.60 11.45 6.49
N SER A 164 3.44 12.70 6.96
CA SER A 164 3.29 13.86 6.09
C SER A 164 4.52 14.05 5.20
N GLU A 165 5.71 13.93 5.77
CA GLU A 165 6.97 13.95 5.04
C GLU A 165 7.09 12.76 4.08
N LEU A 166 6.85 11.53 4.56
CA LEU A 166 6.89 10.29 3.75
C LEU A 166 5.92 10.33 2.57
N PHE A 167 4.76 10.90 2.76
CA PHE A 167 3.74 11.02 1.73
C PHE A 167 3.93 12.25 0.84
N ASN A 168 4.85 13.13 1.24
CA ASN A 168 5.05 14.42 0.61
C ASN A 168 3.73 15.20 0.48
N HIS A 169 3.03 15.30 1.58
CA HIS A 169 1.85 16.14 1.74
C HIS A 169 2.26 17.54 2.17
N ALA A 170 1.46 18.55 1.86
CA ALA A 170 1.76 19.93 2.18
C ALA A 170 1.79 20.17 3.71
N ASP A 171 0.97 19.44 4.46
CA ASP A 171 0.82 19.56 5.90
C ASP A 171 0.25 18.29 6.54
N VAL A 172 0.29 18.24 7.88
CA VAL A 172 -0.24 17.12 8.67
C VAL A 172 -1.77 16.99 8.54
N MET A 173 -2.49 18.09 8.39
CA MET A 173 -3.95 18.07 8.22
C MET A 173 -4.36 17.38 6.91
N THR A 174 -3.56 17.56 5.86
CA THR A 174 -3.72 16.83 4.60
C THR A 174 -3.53 15.31 4.81
N THR A 175 -2.57 14.91 5.65
CA THR A 175 -2.33 13.51 6.01
C THR A 175 -3.49 12.94 6.83
N ARG A 176 -3.98 13.66 7.85
CA ARG A 176 -5.16 13.25 8.65
C ARG A 176 -6.38 13.04 7.75
N ARG A 177 -6.65 13.99 6.85
CA ARG A 177 -7.76 13.90 5.89
C ARG A 177 -7.59 12.73 4.93
N TYR A 178 -6.37 12.52 4.40
CA TYR A 178 -6.05 11.42 3.51
C TYR A 178 -6.28 10.05 4.18
N LEU A 179 -5.91 9.89 5.45
CA LEU A 179 -6.08 8.67 6.23
C LEU A 179 -7.51 8.46 6.76
N GLY A 180 -8.39 9.45 6.66
CA GLY A 180 -9.75 9.42 7.20
C GLY A 180 -9.86 9.73 8.70
N LEU A 181 -8.75 9.99 9.39
CA LEU A 181 -8.69 10.25 10.83
C LEU A 181 -9.53 11.48 11.22
N ARG A 182 -9.45 12.57 10.45
CA ARG A 182 -10.20 13.78 10.72
C ARG A 182 -11.72 13.57 10.78
N THR A 183 -12.24 12.69 9.94
CA THR A 183 -13.69 12.39 9.94
C THR A 183 -14.06 11.62 11.19
N GLU A 184 -13.25 10.66 11.59
CA GLU A 184 -13.44 9.87 12.82
C GLU A 184 -13.40 10.80 14.05
N GLU A 185 -12.35 11.62 14.20
CA GLU A 185 -12.20 12.59 15.29
C GLU A 185 -13.39 13.57 15.40
N LEU A 186 -13.92 14.04 14.26
CA LEU A 186 -15.09 14.91 14.26
C LEU A 186 -16.37 14.19 14.67
N LEU A 187 -16.53 12.92 14.33
CA LEU A 187 -17.68 12.10 14.74
C LEU A 187 -17.61 11.78 16.24
N GLU A 188 -16.43 11.42 16.75
CA GLU A 188 -16.21 11.19 18.19
C GLU A 188 -16.56 12.42 19.05
N THR A 189 -16.47 13.63 18.49
CA THR A 189 -16.85 14.85 19.22
C THR A 189 -18.35 14.84 19.62
N TYR A 190 -19.21 14.18 18.84
CA TYR A 190 -20.63 14.05 19.20
C TYR A 190 -20.85 13.06 20.34
N ASP A 191 -19.97 12.07 20.49
CA ASP A 191 -20.04 11.07 21.58
C ASP A 191 -19.63 11.66 22.93
N MET A 192 -19.01 12.85 22.94
CA MET A 192 -18.70 13.58 24.17
C MET A 192 -19.92 14.25 24.82
N LEU A 193 -21.04 14.32 24.08
CA LEU A 193 -22.28 14.92 24.58
C LEU A 193 -23.08 13.86 25.32
N SER A 194 -23.24 14.03 26.64
CA SER A 194 -24.15 13.19 27.44
C SER A 194 -25.56 13.75 27.44
N PHE A 195 -26.55 12.88 27.39
CA PHE A 195 -27.97 13.22 27.56
C PHE A 195 -28.36 13.10 29.01
#